data_f348f0e5665beea5f6680603ee4503b3
#
_entry.id   f348f0e5665beea5f6680603ee4503b3
#
_cell.length_a   1.000
_cell.length_b   1.000
_cell.length_c   1.000
_cell.angle_alpha   90.00
_cell.angle_beta   90.00
_cell.angle_gamma   90.00
#
_symmetry.space_group_name_H-M   'P 1'
#
loop_
_entity.id
_entity.type
_entity.pdbx_description
1 polymer ?
#
loop_
_entity_poly.entity_id
_entity_poly.type
_entity_poly.pdbx_seq_one_letter_code
_entity_poly.pdbx_strand_id
1 'polypeptide(L)'
;MKGRAYRRKTIAEAGQFETVAAMEDDFHHFAVRLRHDGSRVTELTGEAVRFPWSTCPGAVAKLDELIGAPLFPRPDDPGPRPPINEQCTHLFDIAKFAIAQSARGGRRQYDIVIPDPVDGSTAGDLSRDGVHLLHWVVEKRIVVAPPAFAGHRLPGRAEWPAGAIADADALEAALMLRRALVIFRGRMSEYPVVTKADQVPGGFGSCFTYLPENASSGRWVMDEKNYTASAEPLLAGFDRRLSLGRNS
;
A
#
# COMPACT_ATOMS: atom_id res chain seq x y z
N MET A 1 -14.71 24.42 -3.89
CA MET A 1 -13.64 23.93 -3.01
C MET A 1 -13.56 22.43 -3.19
N LYS A 2 -12.43 21.87 -3.64
CA LYS A 2 -12.22 20.41 -3.71
C LYS A 2 -12.39 19.88 -2.30
N GLY A 3 -13.30 18.92 -2.10
CA GLY A 3 -13.41 18.19 -0.85
C GLY A 3 -12.08 17.46 -0.62
N ARG A 4 -11.33 17.89 0.38
CA ARG A 4 -9.93 17.59 0.53
C ARG A 4 -9.75 16.37 1.42
N ALA A 5 -9.62 15.22 0.80
CA ALA A 5 -9.23 13.99 1.50
C ALA A 5 -8.43 13.09 0.57
N TYR A 6 -7.38 12.49 1.09
CA TYR A 6 -6.73 11.35 0.48
C TYR A 6 -7.64 10.13 0.63
N ARG A 7 -7.73 9.34 -0.43
CA ARG A 7 -8.48 8.09 -0.42
C ARG A 7 -7.61 6.96 -0.94
N ARG A 8 -7.75 5.81 -0.30
CA ARG A 8 -7.11 4.57 -0.75
C ARG A 8 -8.10 3.43 -0.64
N LYS A 9 -8.11 2.59 -1.67
CA LYS A 9 -8.77 1.29 -1.67
C LYS A 9 -7.74 0.21 -1.90
N THR A 10 -7.84 -0.90 -1.16
CA THR A 10 -7.04 -2.10 -1.37
C THR A 10 -7.97 -3.29 -1.35
N ILE A 11 -7.87 -4.17 -2.35
CA ILE A 11 -8.70 -5.38 -2.47
C ILE A 11 -7.78 -6.56 -2.69
N ALA A 12 -8.11 -7.71 -2.09
CA ALA A 12 -7.57 -9.01 -2.47
C ALA A 12 -8.71 -10.02 -2.59
N GLU A 13 -8.63 -10.88 -3.61
CA GLU A 13 -9.57 -11.98 -3.82
C GLU A 13 -8.79 -13.25 -4.11
N ALA A 14 -8.98 -14.24 -3.23
CA ALA A 14 -8.33 -15.54 -3.29
C ALA A 14 -9.26 -16.59 -3.87
N GLY A 15 -8.81 -17.22 -4.95
CA GLY A 15 -9.34 -18.48 -5.46
C GLY A 15 -8.59 -19.69 -4.84
N GLN A 16 -8.74 -20.84 -5.45
CA GLN A 16 -8.16 -22.09 -4.91
C GLN A 16 -6.62 -22.10 -4.92
N PHE A 17 -5.99 -21.63 -5.99
CA PHE A 17 -4.53 -21.59 -6.18
C PHE A 17 -4.03 -20.27 -6.75
N GLU A 18 -4.88 -19.28 -6.80
CA GLU A 18 -4.55 -17.95 -7.33
C GLU A 18 -5.20 -16.88 -6.47
N THR A 19 -4.46 -15.81 -6.21
CA THR A 19 -4.96 -14.61 -5.55
C THR A 19 -4.59 -13.39 -6.37
N VAL A 20 -5.56 -12.51 -6.59
CA VAL A 20 -5.31 -11.18 -7.18
C VAL A 20 -5.51 -10.14 -6.10
N ALA A 21 -4.57 -9.20 -5.98
CA ALA A 21 -4.71 -8.05 -5.11
C ALA A 21 -4.37 -6.76 -5.87
N ALA A 22 -5.04 -5.69 -5.52
CA ALA A 22 -4.78 -4.37 -6.09
C ALA A 22 -4.97 -3.27 -5.05
N MET A 23 -4.29 -2.15 -5.26
CA MET A 23 -4.51 -0.94 -4.52
C MET A 23 -4.56 0.27 -5.46
N GLU A 24 -5.40 1.23 -5.12
CA GLU A 24 -5.45 2.51 -5.78
C GLU A 24 -5.60 3.64 -4.76
N ASP A 25 -4.82 4.72 -4.95
CA ASP A 25 -4.91 5.96 -4.18
C ASP A 25 -4.71 7.17 -5.10
N ASP A 26 -4.55 8.35 -4.53
CA ASP A 26 -4.35 9.58 -5.31
C ASP A 26 -3.17 9.50 -6.28
N PHE A 27 -2.09 8.78 -5.92
CA PHE A 27 -0.84 8.73 -6.69
C PHE A 27 -0.59 7.39 -7.37
N HIS A 28 -1.14 6.31 -6.83
CA HIS A 28 -0.75 4.97 -7.21
C HIS A 28 -1.93 4.11 -7.62
N HIS A 29 -1.71 3.25 -8.61
CA HIS A 29 -2.57 2.12 -8.93
C HIS A 29 -1.67 0.96 -9.31
N PHE A 30 -1.61 -0.04 -8.43
CA PHE A 30 -0.83 -1.26 -8.60
C PHE A 30 -1.71 -2.48 -8.43
N ALA A 31 -1.35 -3.56 -9.12
CA ALA A 31 -1.98 -4.86 -8.95
C ALA A 31 -0.90 -5.96 -8.90
N VAL A 32 -1.21 -7.06 -8.24
CA VAL A 32 -0.42 -8.29 -8.24
C VAL A 32 -1.32 -9.49 -8.48
N ARG A 33 -0.77 -10.49 -9.16
CA ARG A 33 -1.34 -11.83 -9.31
C ARG A 33 -0.37 -12.82 -8.73
N LEU A 34 -0.82 -13.60 -7.77
CA LEU A 34 -0.07 -14.61 -7.07
C LEU A 34 -0.65 -15.99 -7.38
N ARG A 35 0.20 -16.95 -7.73
CA ARG A 35 -0.15 -18.38 -7.75
C ARG A 35 0.58 -19.13 -6.64
N HIS A 36 -0.03 -20.19 -6.14
CA HIS A 36 0.52 -20.99 -5.06
C HIS A 36 0.11 -22.46 -5.20
N ASP A 37 0.86 -23.35 -4.57
CA ASP A 37 0.61 -24.79 -4.53
C ASP A 37 -0.25 -25.25 -3.34
N GLY A 38 -0.80 -24.30 -2.59
CA GLY A 38 -1.52 -24.54 -1.33
C GLY A 38 -0.67 -24.30 -0.08
N SER A 39 0.66 -24.18 -0.22
CA SER A 39 1.59 -23.96 0.88
C SER A 39 2.55 -22.79 0.63
N ARG A 40 2.98 -22.61 -0.62
CA ARG A 40 4.00 -21.63 -1.03
C ARG A 40 3.62 -20.90 -2.30
N VAL A 41 4.11 -19.68 -2.43
CA VAL A 41 4.06 -18.88 -3.66
C VAL A 41 4.88 -19.58 -4.73
N THR A 42 4.26 -19.88 -5.89
CA THR A 42 4.93 -20.50 -7.06
C THR A 42 5.17 -19.49 -8.17
N GLU A 43 4.34 -18.44 -8.25
CA GLU A 43 4.46 -17.37 -9.23
C GLU A 43 3.93 -16.08 -8.63
N LEU A 44 4.56 -14.96 -8.92
CA LEU A 44 4.09 -13.65 -8.51
C LEU A 44 4.39 -12.64 -9.61
N THR A 45 3.36 -12.05 -10.19
CA THR A 45 3.47 -11.02 -11.21
C THR A 45 2.85 -9.72 -10.71
N GLY A 46 3.34 -8.59 -11.21
CA GLY A 46 2.85 -7.28 -10.83
C GLY A 46 2.52 -6.40 -12.03
N GLU A 47 1.65 -5.44 -11.82
CA GLU A 47 1.30 -4.41 -12.79
C GLU A 47 1.36 -3.03 -12.15
N ALA A 48 2.12 -2.12 -12.75
CA ALA A 48 2.16 -0.71 -12.40
C ALA A 48 1.25 0.04 -13.38
N VAL A 49 0.01 0.32 -12.97
CA VAL A 49 -1.02 0.95 -13.83
C VAL A 49 -0.90 2.47 -13.79
N ARG A 50 -0.68 3.03 -12.60
CA ARG A 50 -0.47 4.46 -12.37
C ARG A 50 0.54 4.64 -11.22
N PHE A 51 1.49 5.51 -11.42
CA PHE A 51 2.62 5.70 -10.52
C PHE A 51 3.22 7.11 -10.70
N PRO A 52 3.87 7.69 -9.66
CA PRO A 52 4.38 9.05 -9.75
C PRO A 52 5.72 9.18 -10.49
N TRP A 53 6.56 8.15 -10.49
CA TRP A 53 7.91 8.22 -11.04
C TRP A 53 8.12 7.22 -12.18
N SER A 54 8.80 7.62 -13.25
CA SER A 54 9.08 6.78 -14.42
C SER A 54 9.82 5.48 -14.09
N THR A 55 10.51 5.40 -12.96
CA THR A 55 11.26 4.22 -12.50
C THR A 55 10.41 3.23 -11.70
N CYS A 56 9.22 3.62 -11.23
CA CYS A 56 8.37 2.74 -10.42
C CYS A 56 8.06 1.38 -11.05
N PRO A 57 7.79 1.25 -12.38
CA PRO A 57 7.53 -0.05 -13.00
C PRO A 57 8.70 -1.04 -12.89
N GLY A 58 9.94 -0.57 -12.80
CA GLY A 58 11.11 -1.44 -12.63
C GLY A 58 11.10 -2.26 -11.34
N ALA A 59 10.35 -1.82 -10.33
CA ALA A 59 10.21 -2.56 -9.08
C ALA A 59 9.35 -3.82 -9.20
N VAL A 60 8.63 -4.02 -10.31
CA VAL A 60 7.81 -5.23 -10.52
C VAL A 60 8.67 -6.49 -10.48
N ALA A 61 9.86 -6.46 -11.10
CA ALA A 61 10.79 -7.59 -11.12
C ALA A 61 11.28 -8.00 -9.72
N LYS A 62 11.22 -7.08 -8.73
CA LYS A 62 11.60 -7.37 -7.35
C LYS A 62 10.61 -8.30 -6.62
N LEU A 63 9.40 -8.47 -7.15
CA LEU A 63 8.42 -9.40 -6.60
C LEU A 63 8.89 -10.86 -6.68
N ASP A 64 9.79 -11.20 -7.60
CA ASP A 64 10.36 -12.55 -7.72
C ASP A 64 11.04 -13.01 -6.42
N GLU A 65 11.52 -12.08 -5.60
CA GLU A 65 12.12 -12.37 -4.31
C GLU A 65 11.13 -12.97 -3.28
N LEU A 66 9.82 -12.90 -3.57
CA LEU A 66 8.76 -13.53 -2.76
C LEU A 66 8.36 -14.92 -3.26
N ILE A 67 8.89 -15.39 -4.40
CA ILE A 67 8.63 -16.76 -4.89
C ILE A 67 9.26 -17.75 -3.91
N GLY A 68 8.51 -18.80 -3.57
CA GLY A 68 8.87 -19.77 -2.52
C GLY A 68 8.46 -19.34 -1.10
N ALA A 69 7.98 -18.12 -0.91
CA ALA A 69 7.46 -17.70 0.39
C ALA A 69 6.30 -18.59 0.83
N PRO A 70 6.24 -19.01 2.10
CA PRO A 70 5.10 -19.75 2.62
C PRO A 70 3.86 -18.87 2.67
N LEU A 71 2.68 -19.51 2.62
CA LEU A 71 1.41 -18.82 2.82
C LEU A 71 1.13 -18.69 4.32
N PHE A 72 1.07 -17.47 4.81
CA PHE A 72 0.75 -17.16 6.21
C PHE A 72 -0.43 -16.21 6.31
N PRO A 73 -1.35 -16.46 7.26
CA PRO A 73 -2.51 -15.57 7.44
C PRO A 73 -2.14 -14.21 8.07
N ARG A 74 -0.90 -14.03 8.53
CA ARG A 74 -0.41 -12.79 9.16
C ARG A 74 0.45 -11.99 8.22
N PRO A 75 0.21 -10.68 8.06
CA PRO A 75 0.99 -9.82 7.14
C PRO A 75 2.40 -9.47 7.66
N ASP A 76 2.69 -9.73 8.92
CA ASP A 76 4.00 -9.50 9.58
C ASP A 76 4.86 -10.75 9.67
N ASP A 77 4.39 -11.86 9.13
CA ASP A 77 5.09 -13.13 9.21
C ASP A 77 6.52 -13.05 8.64
N PRO A 78 7.48 -13.76 9.28
CA PRO A 78 8.90 -13.70 8.96
C PRO A 78 9.32 -14.42 7.67
N GLY A 79 8.43 -14.60 6.69
CA GLY A 79 8.82 -15.08 5.36
C GLY A 79 10.04 -14.33 4.80
N PRO A 80 10.50 -14.63 3.58
CA PRO A 80 11.62 -13.94 2.97
C PRO A 80 11.46 -12.42 3.14
N ARG A 81 12.42 -11.77 3.77
CA ARG A 81 12.42 -10.32 3.98
C ARG A 81 13.47 -9.70 3.06
N PRO A 82 13.13 -9.45 1.79
CA PRO A 82 14.03 -8.68 0.96
C PRO A 82 14.23 -7.30 1.56
N PRO A 83 15.36 -6.63 1.30
CA PRO A 83 15.59 -5.28 1.77
C PRO A 83 14.45 -4.37 1.33
N ILE A 84 13.71 -3.81 2.27
CA ILE A 84 12.47 -3.05 2.00
C ILE A 84 12.73 -1.80 1.15
N ASN A 85 13.93 -1.25 1.21
CA ASN A 85 14.37 -0.12 0.41
C ASN A 85 14.64 -0.49 -1.05
N GLU A 86 14.86 -1.78 -1.36
CA GLU A 86 15.01 -2.27 -2.73
C GLU A 86 13.67 -2.59 -3.38
N GLN A 87 12.58 -2.55 -2.62
CA GLN A 87 11.23 -2.85 -3.07
C GLN A 87 10.43 -1.58 -3.36
N CYS A 88 9.42 -1.69 -4.22
CA CYS A 88 8.32 -0.74 -4.20
C CYS A 88 7.47 -1.04 -2.96
N THR A 89 7.37 -0.10 -2.03
CA THR A 89 6.62 -0.29 -0.79
C THR A 89 5.15 -0.65 -1.02
N HIS A 90 4.55 -0.17 -2.11
CA HIS A 90 3.16 -0.47 -2.48
C HIS A 90 3.00 -1.86 -3.06
N LEU A 91 3.83 -2.24 -4.05
CA LEU A 91 3.81 -3.58 -4.64
C LEU A 91 4.09 -4.64 -3.57
N PHE A 92 5.08 -4.39 -2.71
CA PHE A 92 5.44 -5.31 -1.65
C PHE A 92 4.33 -5.46 -0.60
N ASP A 93 3.67 -4.36 -0.19
CA ASP A 93 2.56 -4.41 0.75
C ASP A 93 1.36 -5.19 0.19
N ILE A 94 0.97 -4.96 -1.10
CA ILE A 94 -0.14 -5.71 -1.70
C ILE A 94 0.23 -7.17 -2.01
N ALA A 95 1.50 -7.49 -2.28
CA ALA A 95 1.97 -8.86 -2.43
C ALA A 95 1.87 -9.63 -1.11
N LYS A 96 2.31 -9.04 0.01
CA LYS A 96 2.13 -9.63 1.35
C LYS A 96 0.66 -9.77 1.71
N PHE A 97 -0.18 -8.81 1.34
CA PHE A 97 -1.62 -8.90 1.52
C PHE A 97 -2.22 -10.06 0.71
N ALA A 98 -1.77 -10.24 -0.55
CA ALA A 98 -2.17 -11.37 -1.39
C ALA A 98 -1.75 -12.72 -0.78
N ILE A 99 -0.51 -12.84 -0.26
CA ILE A 99 -0.02 -14.04 0.44
C ILE A 99 -0.91 -14.36 1.66
N ALA A 100 -1.18 -13.36 2.50
CA ALA A 100 -2.02 -13.55 3.67
C ALA A 100 -3.47 -13.92 3.28
N GLN A 101 -4.00 -13.32 2.22
CA GLN A 101 -5.34 -13.62 1.73
C GLN A 101 -5.43 -15.01 1.09
N SER A 102 -4.36 -15.48 0.42
CA SER A 102 -4.27 -16.86 -0.09
C SER A 102 -4.43 -17.89 1.04
N ALA A 103 -3.81 -17.63 2.19
CA ALA A 103 -3.92 -18.50 3.36
C ALA A 103 -5.32 -18.48 4.02
N ARG A 104 -6.06 -17.37 3.90
CA ARG A 104 -7.40 -17.19 4.51
C ARG A 104 -8.53 -17.61 3.58
N GLY A 105 -8.34 -17.42 2.27
CA GLY A 105 -9.40 -17.57 1.27
C GLY A 105 -10.37 -16.39 1.18
N GLY A 106 -11.22 -16.39 0.15
CA GLY A 106 -12.26 -15.39 -0.04
C GLY A 106 -11.77 -14.00 -0.45
N ARG A 107 -12.61 -12.99 -0.25
CA ARG A 107 -12.35 -11.60 -0.62
C ARG A 107 -12.25 -10.73 0.61
N ARG A 108 -11.36 -9.73 0.55
CA ARG A 108 -11.20 -8.68 1.57
C ARG A 108 -10.92 -7.34 0.92
N GLN A 109 -11.59 -6.29 1.39
CA GLN A 109 -11.42 -4.93 0.91
C GLN A 109 -11.17 -3.98 2.07
N TYR A 110 -10.21 -3.09 1.90
CA TYR A 110 -9.97 -1.95 2.79
C TYR A 110 -10.25 -0.65 2.07
N ASP A 111 -11.03 0.22 2.71
CA ASP A 111 -11.29 1.60 2.29
C ASP A 111 -10.73 2.53 3.36
N ILE A 112 -9.88 3.48 2.93
CA ILE A 112 -9.21 4.43 3.83
C ILE A 112 -9.50 5.84 3.36
N VAL A 113 -9.83 6.72 4.31
CA VAL A 113 -10.05 8.15 4.09
C VAL A 113 -9.23 8.95 5.09
N ILE A 114 -8.48 9.95 4.60
CA ILE A 114 -7.66 10.82 5.43
C ILE A 114 -7.93 12.26 4.95
N PRO A 115 -8.71 13.07 5.70
CA PRO A 115 -8.88 14.49 5.40
C PRO A 115 -7.57 15.26 5.39
N ASP A 116 -7.49 16.31 4.57
CA ASP A 116 -6.35 17.22 4.61
C ASP A 116 -6.24 17.84 6.02
N PRO A 117 -5.02 18.06 6.54
CA PRO A 117 -4.82 18.54 7.89
C PRO A 117 -5.43 19.92 8.14
N VAL A 118 -5.98 20.11 9.32
CA VAL A 118 -6.37 21.41 9.86
C VAL A 118 -5.51 21.68 11.10
N ASP A 119 -4.84 22.79 11.13
CA ASP A 119 -3.92 23.22 12.22
C ASP A 119 -2.88 22.15 12.59
N GLY A 120 -2.41 21.40 11.58
CA GLY A 120 -1.39 20.36 11.74
C GLY A 120 -1.92 19.02 12.29
N SER A 121 -3.22 18.89 12.45
CA SER A 121 -3.91 17.67 12.86
C SER A 121 -4.72 17.08 11.70
N THR A 122 -4.76 15.75 11.61
CA THR A 122 -5.64 15.01 10.71
C THR A 122 -6.11 13.71 11.37
N ALA A 123 -7.10 13.07 10.77
CA ALA A 123 -7.54 11.75 11.20
C ALA A 123 -7.55 10.78 10.02
N GLY A 124 -7.19 9.52 10.28
CA GLY A 124 -7.32 8.45 9.31
C GLY A 124 -8.41 7.48 9.72
N ASP A 125 -9.37 7.27 8.83
CA ASP A 125 -10.43 6.28 8.98
C ASP A 125 -10.18 5.09 8.07
N LEU A 126 -10.33 3.88 8.61
CA LEU A 126 -10.25 2.64 7.87
C LEU A 126 -11.49 1.79 8.09
N SER A 127 -12.09 1.36 6.99
CA SER A 127 -13.14 0.35 6.96
C SER A 127 -12.65 -0.91 6.26
N ARG A 128 -13.13 -2.09 6.70
CA ARG A 128 -12.93 -3.37 6.04
C ARG A 128 -14.30 -3.95 5.66
N ASP A 129 -14.47 -4.27 4.38
CA ASP A 129 -15.71 -4.84 3.84
C ASP A 129 -16.97 -4.03 4.21
N GLY A 130 -16.81 -2.70 4.24
CA GLY A 130 -17.86 -1.74 4.61
C GLY A 130 -18.03 -1.51 6.13
N VAL A 131 -17.33 -2.25 6.99
CA VAL A 131 -17.38 -2.08 8.45
C VAL A 131 -16.23 -1.19 8.92
N HIS A 132 -16.52 -0.09 9.60
CA HIS A 132 -15.52 0.79 10.19
C HIS A 132 -14.74 0.06 11.30
N LEU A 133 -13.40 0.08 11.23
CA LEU A 133 -12.53 -0.63 12.18
C LEU A 133 -11.60 0.28 12.96
N LEU A 134 -11.01 1.28 12.31
CA LEU A 134 -9.98 2.11 12.92
C LEU A 134 -10.23 3.59 12.64
N HIS A 135 -10.01 4.39 13.66
CA HIS A 135 -9.93 5.85 13.59
C HIS A 135 -8.68 6.30 14.35
N TRP A 136 -7.68 6.87 13.63
CA TRP A 136 -6.45 7.40 14.24
C TRP A 136 -6.38 8.89 14.09
N VAL A 137 -6.17 9.60 15.19
CA VAL A 137 -5.84 11.04 15.18
C VAL A 137 -4.32 11.19 15.15
N VAL A 138 -3.84 12.04 14.25
CA VAL A 138 -2.41 12.26 14.03
C VAL A 138 -2.10 13.76 14.13
N GLU A 139 -1.17 14.09 15.00
CA GLU A 139 -0.64 15.45 15.18
C GLU A 139 0.87 15.43 15.00
N LYS A 140 1.42 16.39 14.24
CA LYS A 140 2.87 16.52 14.01
C LYS A 140 3.56 15.17 13.68
N ARG A 141 2.86 14.30 12.94
CA ARG A 141 3.36 12.96 12.53
C ARG A 141 3.41 11.94 13.67
N ILE A 142 2.69 12.15 14.74
CA ILE A 142 2.55 11.21 15.85
C ILE A 142 1.08 10.84 15.95
N VAL A 143 0.79 9.56 16.08
CA VAL A 143 -0.56 9.08 16.44
C VAL A 143 -0.81 9.50 17.88
N VAL A 144 -1.87 10.27 18.13
CA VAL A 144 -2.24 10.74 19.47
C VAL A 144 -3.48 10.03 20.01
N ALA A 145 -4.26 9.41 19.15
CA ALA A 145 -5.42 8.59 19.52
C ALA A 145 -5.65 7.47 18.49
N PRO A 146 -6.22 6.32 18.90
CA PRO A 146 -6.60 5.95 20.26
C PRO A 146 -5.38 5.60 21.14
N PRO A 147 -5.55 5.46 22.47
CA PRO A 147 -4.45 5.22 23.41
C PRO A 147 -3.56 4.01 23.06
N ALA A 148 -4.16 2.95 22.50
CA ALA A 148 -3.42 1.74 22.09
C ALA A 148 -2.34 2.01 21.03
N PHE A 149 -2.43 3.11 20.29
CA PHE A 149 -1.50 3.50 19.22
C PHE A 149 -0.80 4.83 19.50
N ALA A 150 -1.12 5.48 20.62
CA ALA A 150 -0.55 6.79 20.94
C ALA A 150 0.97 6.73 21.09
N GLY A 151 1.65 7.78 20.60
CA GLY A 151 3.10 7.89 20.61
C GLY A 151 3.80 7.33 19.36
N HIS A 152 3.09 6.60 18.48
CA HIS A 152 3.68 6.08 17.24
C HIS A 152 4.01 7.19 16.25
N ARG A 153 5.27 7.25 15.83
CA ARG A 153 5.74 8.21 14.82
C ARG A 153 5.49 7.72 13.39
N LEU A 154 5.13 8.66 12.51
CA LEU A 154 4.93 8.47 11.08
C LEU A 154 5.85 9.43 10.28
N PRO A 155 6.69 8.99 9.34
CA PRO A 155 7.17 7.65 9.12
C PRO A 155 8.22 7.29 10.17
N GLY A 156 8.41 6.05 10.39
CA GLY A 156 9.52 5.52 11.19
C GLY A 156 9.64 4.04 10.86
N ARG A 157 10.87 3.54 10.89
CA ARG A 157 11.11 2.10 10.97
C ARG A 157 10.70 1.56 12.35
N ALA A 158 9.99 2.34 13.16
CA ALA A 158 9.44 1.87 14.42
C ALA A 158 8.58 0.66 14.09
N GLU A 159 9.22 -0.50 14.20
CA GLU A 159 8.51 -1.75 14.28
C GLU A 159 7.51 -1.58 15.43
N TRP A 160 6.28 -1.99 15.19
CA TRP A 160 5.38 -2.22 16.31
C TRP A 160 6.16 -3.12 17.28
N PRO A 161 6.12 -2.87 18.58
CA PRO A 161 6.71 -3.83 19.52
C PRO A 161 6.22 -5.21 19.14
N ALA A 162 7.13 -6.16 18.91
CA ALA A 162 6.78 -7.50 18.49
C ALA A 162 5.70 -8.04 19.44
N GLY A 163 4.54 -8.44 18.88
CA GLY A 163 3.41 -8.91 19.68
C GLY A 163 2.48 -7.83 20.24
N ALA A 164 2.70 -6.52 19.99
CA ALA A 164 1.81 -5.46 20.47
C ALA A 164 0.36 -5.60 19.96
N ILE A 165 0.18 -6.24 18.80
CA ILE A 165 -1.13 -6.55 18.23
C ILE A 165 -1.17 -8.05 17.96
N ALA A 166 -1.81 -8.80 18.88
CA ALA A 166 -1.87 -10.26 18.79
C ALA A 166 -2.81 -10.74 17.67
N ASP A 167 -3.91 -10.03 17.45
CA ASP A 167 -4.89 -10.35 16.41
C ASP A 167 -4.34 -10.00 15.02
N ALA A 168 -4.32 -10.99 14.12
CA ALA A 168 -3.77 -10.83 12.77
C ALA A 168 -4.56 -9.84 11.91
N ASP A 169 -5.87 -9.77 12.07
CA ASP A 169 -6.74 -8.88 11.33
C ASP A 169 -6.60 -7.43 11.82
N ALA A 170 -6.49 -7.25 13.13
CA ALA A 170 -6.24 -5.94 13.73
C ALA A 170 -4.85 -5.40 13.32
N LEU A 171 -3.84 -6.27 13.29
CA LEU A 171 -2.50 -5.90 12.82
C LEU A 171 -2.51 -5.49 11.36
N GLU A 172 -3.18 -6.25 10.49
CA GLU A 172 -3.27 -5.92 9.07
C GLU A 172 -3.95 -4.58 8.84
N ALA A 173 -5.08 -4.33 9.51
CA ALA A 173 -5.78 -3.04 9.45
C ALA A 173 -4.88 -1.88 9.91
N ALA A 174 -4.16 -2.06 11.01
CA ALA A 174 -3.21 -1.06 11.53
C ALA A 174 -2.06 -0.77 10.55
N LEU A 175 -1.50 -1.80 9.91
CA LEU A 175 -0.45 -1.66 8.89
C LEU A 175 -0.96 -0.92 7.64
N MET A 176 -2.19 -1.24 7.19
CA MET A 176 -2.83 -0.58 6.05
C MET A 176 -3.06 0.91 6.33
N LEU A 177 -3.63 1.25 7.51
CA LEU A 177 -3.88 2.65 7.88
C LEU A 177 -2.57 3.41 8.07
N ARG A 178 -1.57 2.82 8.74
CA ARG A 178 -0.25 3.41 8.91
C ARG A 178 0.40 3.75 7.55
N ARG A 179 0.37 2.82 6.59
CA ARG A 179 0.91 3.04 5.25
C ARG A 179 0.20 4.20 4.55
N ALA A 180 -1.12 4.25 4.60
CA ALA A 180 -1.89 5.33 4.02
C ALA A 180 -1.54 6.69 4.63
N LEU A 181 -1.41 6.77 5.97
CA LEU A 181 -1.01 7.99 6.68
C LEU A 181 0.43 8.46 6.37
N VAL A 182 1.31 7.56 5.96
CA VAL A 182 2.65 7.93 5.46
C VAL A 182 2.55 8.52 4.05
N ILE A 183 1.78 7.90 3.17
CA ILE A 183 1.69 8.25 1.75
C ILE A 183 0.84 9.50 1.51
N PHE A 184 -0.26 9.70 2.25
CA PHE A 184 -1.17 10.86 2.06
C PHE A 184 -0.42 12.20 2.12
N ARG A 185 0.70 12.25 2.82
CA ARG A 185 1.54 13.45 2.93
C ARG A 185 2.07 13.93 1.58
N GLY A 186 2.15 13.06 0.59
CA GLY A 186 2.47 13.46 -0.78
C GLY A 186 1.53 14.55 -1.30
N ARG A 187 0.27 14.60 -0.86
CA ARG A 187 -0.68 15.67 -1.20
C ARG A 187 -0.29 17.04 -0.65
N MET A 188 0.45 17.04 0.46
CA MET A 188 0.88 18.25 1.18
C MET A 188 2.26 18.74 0.76
N SER A 189 2.93 17.99 -0.09
CA SER A 189 4.26 18.32 -0.58
C SER A 189 4.19 19.13 -1.88
N GLU A 190 5.21 19.94 -2.10
CA GLU A 190 5.37 20.74 -3.31
C GLU A 190 5.93 19.90 -4.48
N TYR A 191 5.51 18.64 -4.59
CA TYR A 191 5.99 17.72 -5.65
C TYR A 191 5.86 18.26 -7.08
N PRO A 192 4.87 19.07 -7.45
CA PRO A 192 4.81 19.66 -8.80
C PRO A 192 6.04 20.49 -9.16
N VAL A 193 6.78 20.98 -8.15
CA VAL A 193 8.03 21.74 -8.34
C VAL A 193 9.24 20.82 -8.55
N VAL A 194 9.12 19.54 -8.13
CA VAL A 194 10.22 18.56 -8.19
C VAL A 194 9.99 17.63 -9.38
N THR A 195 10.85 17.71 -10.38
CA THR A 195 10.73 16.92 -11.63
C THR A 195 11.54 15.63 -11.60
N LYS A 196 12.48 15.47 -10.65
CA LYS A 196 13.34 14.29 -10.49
C LYS A 196 13.23 13.71 -9.09
N ALA A 197 13.34 12.39 -9.00
CA ALA A 197 13.21 11.69 -7.72
C ALA A 197 14.36 12.01 -6.74
N ASP A 198 15.57 12.26 -7.22
CA ASP A 198 16.73 12.65 -6.42
C ASP A 198 16.60 14.04 -5.76
N GLN A 199 15.65 14.85 -6.22
CA GLN A 199 15.36 16.17 -5.68
C GLN A 199 14.37 16.13 -4.50
N VAL A 200 13.77 14.96 -4.21
CA VAL A 200 12.78 14.82 -3.12
C VAL A 200 13.48 14.78 -1.77
N PRO A 201 13.28 15.79 -0.89
CA PRO A 201 13.91 15.79 0.43
C PRO A 201 13.52 14.57 1.26
N GLY A 202 14.51 13.81 1.74
CA GLY A 202 14.30 12.62 2.57
C GLY A 202 13.75 11.41 1.82
N GLY A 203 13.72 11.44 0.48
CA GLY A 203 13.29 10.29 -0.34
C GLY A 203 14.32 9.16 -0.35
N PHE A 204 15.60 9.47 -0.22
CA PHE A 204 16.71 8.56 -0.38
C PHE A 204 16.55 7.26 0.42
N GLY A 205 16.64 6.11 -0.26
CA GLY A 205 16.56 4.78 0.36
C GLY A 205 15.19 4.41 0.95
N SER A 206 14.11 5.15 0.63
CA SER A 206 12.77 4.83 1.14
C SER A 206 12.05 3.76 0.31
N CYS A 207 12.37 3.61 -0.97
CA CYS A 207 11.88 2.55 -1.86
C CYS A 207 12.76 2.45 -3.12
N PHE A 208 12.45 1.50 -3.98
CA PHE A 208 13.15 1.21 -5.25
C PHE A 208 13.47 2.45 -6.08
N THR A 209 12.51 3.36 -6.28
CA THR A 209 12.74 4.59 -7.06
C THR A 209 13.79 5.49 -6.43
N TYR A 210 13.87 5.52 -5.10
CA TYR A 210 14.80 6.37 -4.36
C TYR A 210 16.13 5.69 -4.03
N LEU A 211 16.43 4.54 -4.62
CA LEU A 211 17.79 4.01 -4.62
C LEU A 211 18.72 4.93 -5.42
N PRO A 212 19.99 5.05 -5.04
CA PRO A 212 20.96 5.94 -5.73
C PRO A 212 20.97 5.76 -7.25
N GLU A 213 20.96 4.51 -7.70
CA GLU A 213 20.99 4.12 -9.12
C GLU A 213 19.72 4.49 -9.89
N ASN A 214 18.57 4.57 -9.22
CA ASN A 214 17.27 4.83 -9.85
C ASN A 214 16.83 6.29 -9.72
N ALA A 215 17.17 6.96 -8.63
CA ALA A 215 16.65 8.28 -8.27
C ALA A 215 17.03 9.34 -9.30
N SER A 216 18.24 9.30 -9.85
CA SER A 216 18.73 10.27 -10.84
C SER A 216 17.99 10.20 -12.18
N SER A 217 17.49 9.02 -12.55
CA SER A 217 16.72 8.77 -13.77
C SER A 217 15.20 8.90 -13.58
N GLY A 218 14.71 8.83 -12.33
CA GLY A 218 13.29 8.96 -12.00
C GLY A 218 12.74 10.34 -12.34
N ARG A 219 11.72 10.39 -13.22
CA ARG A 219 11.01 11.61 -13.63
C ARG A 219 9.58 11.55 -13.12
N TRP A 220 9.04 12.70 -12.68
CA TRP A 220 7.63 12.83 -12.37
C TRP A 220 6.80 12.64 -13.65
N VAL A 221 5.82 11.73 -13.63
CA VAL A 221 5.08 11.32 -14.84
C VAL A 221 3.56 11.40 -14.70
N MET A 222 3.04 11.95 -13.60
CA MET A 222 1.60 12.00 -13.39
C MET A 222 1.12 13.31 -12.78
N ASP A 223 -0.16 13.60 -13.02
CA ASP A 223 -0.92 14.55 -12.24
C ASP A 223 -1.60 13.86 -11.04
N GLU A 224 -1.82 14.61 -9.96
CA GLU A 224 -2.54 14.11 -8.79
C GLU A 224 -4.00 13.79 -9.15
N LYS A 225 -4.45 12.58 -8.83
CA LYS A 225 -5.84 12.17 -8.98
C LYS A 225 -6.59 12.36 -7.65
N ASN A 226 -7.59 13.23 -7.65
CA ASN A 226 -8.39 13.51 -6.46
C ASN A 226 -9.73 12.76 -6.53
N TYR A 227 -9.82 11.62 -5.87
CA TYR A 227 -11.01 10.78 -5.86
C TYR A 227 -12.20 11.37 -5.09
N THR A 228 -12.01 12.38 -4.26
CA THR A 228 -13.12 13.09 -3.62
C THR A 228 -13.97 13.85 -4.64
N ALA A 229 -13.35 14.29 -5.74
CA ALA A 229 -14.02 14.99 -6.83
C ALA A 229 -14.26 14.11 -8.07
N SER A 230 -13.78 12.87 -8.08
CA SER A 230 -13.94 11.95 -9.21
C SER A 230 -15.28 11.22 -9.14
N ALA A 231 -15.95 11.10 -10.29
CA ALA A 231 -17.13 10.25 -10.43
C ALA A 231 -16.78 8.75 -10.49
N GLU A 232 -15.52 8.41 -10.79
CA GLU A 232 -15.07 7.03 -10.87
C GLU A 232 -14.65 6.52 -9.49
N PRO A 233 -15.16 5.37 -9.04
CA PRO A 233 -14.71 4.74 -7.82
C PRO A 233 -13.29 4.21 -7.97
N LEU A 234 -12.54 4.18 -6.86
CA LEU A 234 -11.23 3.52 -6.79
C LEU A 234 -11.35 2.05 -7.19
N LEU A 235 -10.36 1.56 -7.95
CA LEU A 235 -10.32 0.20 -8.49
C LEU A 235 -11.53 -0.13 -9.37
N ALA A 236 -12.08 0.86 -10.09
CA ALA A 236 -13.09 0.63 -11.09
C ALA A 236 -12.58 -0.39 -12.13
N GLY A 237 -13.28 -1.51 -12.28
CA GLY A 237 -12.88 -2.59 -13.19
C GLY A 237 -11.95 -3.64 -12.58
N PHE A 238 -11.70 -3.63 -11.26
CA PHE A 238 -10.98 -4.72 -10.59
C PHE A 238 -11.56 -6.10 -10.94
N ASP A 239 -12.88 -6.24 -10.87
CA ASP A 239 -13.57 -7.50 -11.19
C ASP A 239 -13.42 -7.94 -12.67
N ARG A 240 -13.20 -6.98 -13.60
CA ARG A 240 -12.91 -7.28 -15.02
C ARG A 240 -11.51 -7.85 -15.22
N ARG A 241 -10.53 -7.43 -14.41
CA ARG A 241 -9.16 -7.96 -14.44
C ARG A 241 -9.08 -9.38 -13.92
N LEU A 242 -9.92 -9.74 -12.94
CA LEU A 242 -10.06 -11.11 -12.47
C LEU A 242 -10.62 -12.04 -13.56
N SER A 243 -11.53 -11.53 -14.42
CA SER A 243 -12.13 -12.33 -15.49
C SER A 243 -11.18 -12.63 -16.64
N LEU A 244 -10.18 -11.78 -16.90
CA LEU A 244 -9.17 -11.99 -17.95
C LEU A 244 -8.22 -13.16 -17.67
N GLY A 245 -8.17 -13.66 -16.42
CA GLY A 245 -7.37 -14.84 -16.03
C GLY A 245 -8.11 -16.17 -16.08
N ARG A 246 -9.40 -16.20 -16.41
CA ARG A 246 -10.18 -17.45 -16.45
C ARG A 246 -10.25 -18.12 -17.83
N ASN A 247 -9.63 -17.53 -18.85
CA ASN A 247 -9.67 -17.99 -20.24
C ASN A 247 -8.27 -18.40 -20.76
N SER A 248 -7.49 -19.08 -19.96
CA SER A 248 -6.25 -19.76 -20.44
C SER A 248 -6.07 -21.10 -19.76
#